data_205d85b58c3131a7db42f4a89506ee03
#
_entry.id   205d85b58c3131a7db42f4a89506ee03
#
_cell.length_a   1.000
_cell.length_b   1.000
_cell.length_c   1.000
_cell.angle_alpha   90.00
_cell.angle_beta   90.00
_cell.angle_gamma   90.00
#
_symmetry.space_group_name_H-M   'P 1'
#
loop_
_entity.id
_entity.type
_entity.pdbx_description
1 polymer ?
#
loop_
_entity_poly.entity_id
_entity_poly.type
_entity_poly.pdbx_seq_one_letter_code
_entity_poly.pdbx_strand_id
1 'polypeptide(L)'
;SEVMGINKRKTTFTILEKYLLRQVAGIWAVASPLLIILLLTLEVSKLMAKAAAGIIPVEYVWQLLWLRVPTHLGMVVPMTLFFAVLLAFGRLYQSSEVTAFRASGIDIFEASRGVRWFSVVVAFMVTMLVLFVTPWAQEEMNQIHDEINANANLVGLTAGRFKPLSGKTERIFYAEEVSVDQTKLNGIFFYEAVSEDRFRLITAKEGEMYPNENGDGKWMVMKEGRQYGGKAGESDVEIVDFKEYGFLLNLSRSSSGEPKGRAIPFHDLWGSERLQYQAELQWRFSLPVLTVLL
;
A
#
# COMPACT_ATOMS: atom_id res chain seq x y z
N SER A 1 56.57 12.47 27.17
CA SER A 1 55.81 11.18 27.37
C SER A 1 54.30 11.36 27.24
N GLU A 2 53.71 12.50 27.49
CA GLU A 2 52.25 12.76 27.39
C GLU A 2 51.73 12.81 25.96
N VAL A 3 52.47 13.36 25.01
CA VAL A 3 52.04 13.50 23.60
C VAL A 3 51.90 12.13 22.92
N MET A 4 52.73 11.17 23.33
CA MET A 4 52.70 9.80 22.78
C MET A 4 51.52 8.96 23.32
N GLY A 5 51.00 9.27 24.53
CA GLY A 5 49.83 8.67 25.13
C GLY A 5 48.52 9.10 24.51
N ILE A 6 48.41 10.40 24.15
CA ILE A 6 47.21 10.99 23.54
C ILE A 6 46.98 10.44 22.12
N ASN A 7 48.04 10.22 21.37
CA ASN A 7 47.94 9.71 19.99
C ASN A 7 47.56 8.21 19.95
N LYS A 8 48.06 7.39 20.90
CA LYS A 8 47.67 5.98 21.05
C LYS A 8 46.19 5.86 21.46
N ARG A 9 45.68 6.69 22.35
CA ARG A 9 44.26 6.67 22.72
C ARG A 9 43.36 7.01 21.55
N LYS A 10 43.67 8.04 20.75
CA LYS A 10 42.89 8.38 19.55
C LYS A 10 42.85 7.28 18.50
N THR A 11 43.98 6.57 18.28
CA THR A 11 44.04 5.47 17.31
C THR A 11 43.28 4.21 17.80
N THR A 12 43.29 3.90 19.08
CA THR A 12 42.57 2.76 19.66
C THR A 12 41.06 2.99 19.61
N PHE A 13 40.61 4.22 19.89
CA PHE A 13 39.20 4.63 19.73
C PHE A 13 38.71 4.40 18.29
N THR A 14 39.44 4.86 17.30
CA THR A 14 39.06 4.72 15.90
C THR A 14 38.95 3.25 15.46
N ILE A 15 39.76 2.35 16.00
CA ILE A 15 39.73 0.90 15.71
C ILE A 15 38.45 0.30 16.31
N LEU A 16 38.13 0.62 17.55
CA LEU A 16 36.96 0.10 18.24
C LEU A 16 35.66 0.61 17.63
N GLU A 17 35.58 1.90 17.28
CA GLU A 17 34.47 2.50 16.57
C GLU A 17 34.20 1.78 15.24
N LYS A 18 35.25 1.49 14.47
CA LYS A 18 35.13 0.74 13.21
C LYS A 18 34.68 -0.69 13.42
N TYR A 19 35.16 -1.35 14.47
CA TYR A 19 34.77 -2.71 14.82
C TYR A 19 33.28 -2.78 15.12
N LEU A 20 32.78 -1.91 16.02
CA LEU A 20 31.37 -1.84 16.39
C LEU A 20 30.50 -1.48 15.18
N LEU A 21 30.89 -0.48 14.41
CA LEU A 21 30.21 -0.09 13.19
C LEU A 21 30.10 -1.24 12.20
N ARG A 22 31.22 -1.93 11.95
CA ARG A 22 31.24 -3.08 11.02
C ARG A 22 30.33 -4.21 11.48
N GLN A 23 30.24 -4.45 12.79
CA GLN A 23 29.40 -5.48 13.36
C GLN A 23 27.91 -5.14 13.21
N VAL A 24 27.51 -3.91 13.58
CA VAL A 24 26.12 -3.43 13.40
C VAL A 24 25.76 -3.38 11.92
N ALA A 25 26.58 -2.75 11.10
CA ALA A 25 26.34 -2.64 9.67
C ALA A 25 26.29 -4.01 8.97
N GLY A 26 27.11 -4.97 9.40
CA GLY A 26 27.10 -6.34 8.86
C GLY A 26 25.79 -7.06 9.18
N ILE A 27 25.33 -7.01 10.41
CA ILE A 27 24.02 -7.61 10.81
C ILE A 27 22.89 -6.92 10.06
N TRP A 28 22.90 -5.58 10.00
CA TRP A 28 21.89 -4.81 9.31
C TRP A 28 21.85 -5.09 7.80
N ALA A 29 23.02 -5.17 7.15
CA ALA A 29 23.14 -5.45 5.72
C ALA A 29 22.61 -6.85 5.31
N VAL A 30 22.56 -7.79 6.25
CA VAL A 30 21.96 -9.11 6.03
C VAL A 30 20.48 -9.13 6.41
N ALA A 31 20.13 -8.58 7.56
CA ALA A 31 18.76 -8.62 8.08
C ALA A 31 17.78 -7.77 7.24
N SER A 32 18.23 -6.61 6.77
CA SER A 32 17.38 -5.69 6.02
C SER A 32 16.92 -6.28 4.67
N PRO A 33 17.81 -6.76 3.77
CA PRO A 33 17.38 -7.39 2.53
C PRO A 33 16.54 -8.65 2.75
N LEU A 34 16.89 -9.47 3.74
CA LEU A 34 16.15 -10.69 4.06
C LEU A 34 14.68 -10.37 4.38
N LEU A 35 14.44 -9.38 5.24
CA LEU A 35 13.10 -8.99 5.63
C LEU A 35 12.34 -8.32 4.47
N ILE A 36 13.04 -7.52 3.65
CA ILE A 36 12.45 -6.90 2.44
C ILE A 36 12.01 -7.98 1.46
N ILE A 37 12.85 -8.97 1.16
CA ILE A 37 12.52 -10.08 0.26
C ILE A 37 11.31 -10.85 0.80
N LEU A 38 11.26 -11.12 2.10
CA LEU A 38 10.12 -11.80 2.73
C LEU A 38 8.82 -11.00 2.52
N LEU A 39 8.83 -9.70 2.80
CA LEU A 39 7.65 -8.85 2.62
C LEU A 39 7.24 -8.71 1.15
N LEU A 40 8.20 -8.59 0.24
CA LEU A 40 7.90 -8.55 -1.20
C LEU A 40 7.30 -9.86 -1.69
N THR A 41 7.74 -11.01 -1.18
CA THR A 41 7.16 -12.31 -1.51
C THR A 41 5.68 -12.38 -1.09
N LEU A 42 5.35 -11.87 0.09
CA LEU A 42 3.96 -11.77 0.54
C LEU A 42 3.13 -10.84 -0.34
N GLU A 43 3.70 -9.70 -0.76
CA GLU A 43 3.01 -8.76 -1.66
C GLU A 43 2.81 -9.34 -3.05
N VAL A 44 3.79 -10.05 -3.61
CA VAL A 44 3.65 -10.78 -4.88
C VAL A 44 2.49 -11.76 -4.79
N SER A 45 2.41 -12.57 -3.73
CA SER A 45 1.32 -13.54 -3.53
C SER A 45 -0.06 -12.86 -3.50
N LYS A 46 -0.18 -11.72 -2.82
CA LYS A 46 -1.43 -10.94 -2.77
C LYS A 46 -1.81 -10.35 -4.15
N LEU A 47 -0.82 -9.81 -4.88
CA LEU A 47 -1.06 -9.23 -6.20
C LEU A 47 -1.41 -10.32 -7.22
N MET A 48 -0.74 -11.48 -7.17
CA MET A 48 -1.05 -12.62 -8.02
C MET A 48 -2.45 -13.20 -7.74
N ALA A 49 -2.86 -13.28 -6.48
CA ALA A 49 -4.22 -13.69 -6.12
C ALA A 49 -5.27 -12.73 -6.69
N LYS A 50 -5.03 -11.41 -6.66
CA LYS A 50 -5.90 -10.42 -7.27
C LYS A 50 -5.91 -10.51 -8.80
N ALA A 51 -4.77 -10.80 -9.42
CA ALA A 51 -4.67 -11.02 -10.86
C ALA A 51 -5.42 -12.29 -11.29
N ALA A 52 -5.26 -13.38 -10.55
CA ALA A 52 -6.00 -14.63 -10.79
C ALA A 52 -7.53 -14.47 -10.61
N ALA A 53 -7.95 -13.57 -9.71
CA ALA A 53 -9.35 -13.20 -9.55
C ALA A 53 -9.87 -12.24 -10.64
N GLY A 54 -9.01 -11.80 -11.58
CA GLY A 54 -9.39 -10.86 -12.63
C GLY A 54 -9.61 -9.41 -12.14
N ILE A 55 -9.19 -9.10 -10.91
CA ILE A 55 -9.35 -7.76 -10.31
C ILE A 55 -8.29 -6.79 -10.87
N ILE A 56 -7.08 -7.31 -11.15
CA ILE A 56 -5.94 -6.55 -11.66
C ILE A 56 -5.40 -7.28 -12.90
N PRO A 57 -5.19 -6.59 -14.04
CA PRO A 57 -4.49 -7.18 -15.18
C PRO A 57 -3.05 -7.57 -14.79
N VAL A 58 -2.57 -8.73 -15.31
CA VAL A 58 -1.25 -9.28 -14.94
C VAL A 58 -0.10 -8.34 -15.28
N GLU A 59 -0.25 -7.54 -16.32
CA GLU A 59 0.72 -6.54 -16.79
C GLU A 59 1.04 -5.45 -15.74
N TYR A 60 0.05 -5.06 -14.92
CA TYR A 60 0.25 -4.04 -13.87
C TYR A 60 0.85 -4.61 -12.57
N VAL A 61 0.87 -5.94 -12.39
CA VAL A 61 1.36 -6.56 -11.15
C VAL A 61 2.78 -6.16 -10.83
N TRP A 62 3.66 -6.12 -11.86
CA TRP A 62 5.06 -5.78 -11.69
C TRP A 62 5.28 -4.31 -11.34
N GLN A 63 4.54 -3.41 -11.97
CA GLN A 63 4.58 -1.98 -11.68
C GLN A 63 4.11 -1.70 -10.26
N LEU A 64 2.98 -2.27 -9.84
CA LEU A 64 2.46 -2.14 -8.48
C LEU A 64 3.41 -2.70 -7.43
N LEU A 65 4.12 -3.79 -7.73
CA LEU A 65 5.11 -4.36 -6.83
C LEU A 65 6.27 -3.38 -6.56
N TRP A 66 6.83 -2.80 -7.64
CA TRP A 66 7.93 -1.84 -7.51
C TRP A 66 7.54 -0.58 -6.74
N LEU A 67 6.33 -0.07 -6.96
CA LEU A 67 5.83 1.10 -6.25
C LEU A 67 5.57 0.86 -4.76
N ARG A 68 5.44 -0.39 -4.33
CA ARG A 68 5.32 -0.75 -2.91
C ARG A 68 6.66 -0.81 -2.16
N VAL A 69 7.76 -0.99 -2.87
CA VAL A 69 9.10 -1.09 -2.26
C VAL A 69 9.42 0.10 -1.35
N PRO A 70 9.27 1.37 -1.77
CA PRO A 70 9.58 2.52 -0.92
C PRO A 70 8.80 2.55 0.40
N THR A 71 7.52 2.16 0.35
CA THR A 71 6.67 2.09 1.55
C THR A 71 7.19 1.07 2.56
N HIS A 72 7.61 -0.10 2.09
CA HIS A 72 8.18 -1.14 2.97
C HIS A 72 9.55 -0.76 3.49
N LEU A 73 10.41 -0.13 2.69
CA LEU A 73 11.72 0.35 3.10
C LEU A 73 11.63 1.34 4.26
N GLY A 74 10.69 2.27 4.21
CA GLY A 74 10.48 3.26 5.27
C GLY A 74 10.23 2.66 6.65
N MET A 75 9.62 1.47 6.72
CA MET A 75 9.34 0.75 7.96
C MET A 75 10.45 -0.25 8.32
N VAL A 76 10.92 -1.02 7.34
CA VAL A 76 11.85 -2.13 7.56
C VAL A 76 13.24 -1.65 7.95
N VAL A 77 13.73 -0.58 7.31
CA VAL A 77 15.08 -0.08 7.52
C VAL A 77 15.33 0.37 8.97
N PRO A 78 14.48 1.21 9.60
CA PRO A 78 14.62 1.56 11.02
C PRO A 78 14.52 0.34 11.95
N MET A 79 13.53 -0.54 11.69
CA MET A 79 13.26 -1.69 12.53
C MET A 79 14.43 -2.69 12.51
N THR A 80 14.98 -2.96 11.33
CA THR A 80 16.16 -3.85 11.20
C THR A 80 17.42 -3.25 11.78
N LEU A 81 17.58 -1.91 11.71
CA LEU A 81 18.70 -1.23 12.36
C LEU A 81 18.63 -1.36 13.88
N PHE A 82 17.44 -1.19 14.45
CA PHE A 82 17.22 -1.44 15.89
C PHE A 82 17.65 -2.84 16.30
N PHE A 83 17.15 -3.86 15.59
CA PHE A 83 17.53 -5.24 15.88
C PHE A 83 19.02 -5.50 15.66
N ALA A 84 19.64 -4.87 14.65
CA ALA A 84 21.07 -5.01 14.41
C ALA A 84 21.91 -4.44 15.56
N VAL A 85 21.53 -3.26 16.09
CA VAL A 85 22.17 -2.68 17.27
C VAL A 85 21.97 -3.58 18.48
N LEU A 86 20.73 -4.01 18.75
CA LEU A 86 20.42 -4.87 19.88
C LEU A 86 21.23 -6.17 19.86
N LEU A 87 21.30 -6.84 18.70
CA LEU A 87 22.02 -8.09 18.54
C LEU A 87 23.55 -7.88 18.63
N ALA A 88 24.07 -6.82 18.02
CA ALA A 88 25.51 -6.52 18.08
C ALA A 88 25.96 -6.26 19.53
N PHE A 89 25.25 -5.38 20.26
CA PHE A 89 25.60 -5.10 21.64
C PHE A 89 25.29 -6.28 22.55
N GLY A 90 24.19 -7.01 22.35
CA GLY A 90 23.88 -8.22 23.09
C GLY A 90 25.01 -9.26 22.98
N ARG A 91 25.57 -9.46 21.79
CA ARG A 91 26.70 -10.35 21.57
C ARG A 91 27.96 -9.87 22.30
N LEU A 92 28.27 -8.57 22.25
CA LEU A 92 29.39 -8.00 22.98
C LEU A 92 29.29 -8.18 24.51
N TYR A 93 28.08 -8.07 25.06
CA TYR A 93 27.86 -8.33 26.49
C TYR A 93 28.05 -9.81 26.83
N GLN A 94 27.58 -10.72 25.98
CA GLN A 94 27.72 -12.16 26.17
C GLN A 94 29.18 -12.65 26.09
N SER A 95 29.97 -12.06 25.18
CA SER A 95 31.39 -12.39 25.02
C SER A 95 32.30 -11.74 26.07
N SER A 96 31.73 -10.98 27.05
CA SER A 96 32.48 -10.24 28.07
C SER A 96 33.45 -9.18 27.50
N GLU A 97 33.38 -8.87 26.21
CA GLU A 97 34.20 -7.84 25.58
C GLU A 97 33.97 -6.45 26.21
N VAL A 98 32.73 -6.16 26.58
CA VAL A 98 32.35 -4.93 27.29
C VAL A 98 33.12 -4.78 28.60
N THR A 99 33.29 -5.86 29.34
CA THR A 99 34.04 -5.85 30.60
C THR A 99 35.52 -5.56 30.35
N ALA A 100 36.09 -6.16 29.31
CA ALA A 100 37.49 -5.89 28.88
C ALA A 100 37.69 -4.43 28.45
N PHE A 101 36.72 -3.83 27.73
CA PHE A 101 36.77 -2.42 27.35
C PHE A 101 36.71 -1.49 28.56
N ARG A 102 35.82 -1.76 29.51
CA ARG A 102 35.73 -1.01 30.76
C ARG A 102 36.99 -1.12 31.63
N ALA A 103 37.58 -2.34 31.73
CA ALA A 103 38.83 -2.54 32.42
C ALA A 103 40.01 -1.78 31.78
N SER A 104 39.93 -1.53 30.49
CA SER A 104 40.92 -0.71 29.74
C SER A 104 40.64 0.79 29.82
N GLY A 105 39.60 1.22 30.61
CA GLY A 105 39.23 2.65 30.78
C GLY A 105 38.50 3.23 29.55
N ILE A 106 37.91 2.39 28.69
CA ILE A 106 37.19 2.85 27.52
C ILE A 106 35.70 2.79 27.84
N ASP A 107 35.01 3.93 27.70
CA ASP A 107 33.56 3.99 27.83
C ASP A 107 32.87 3.49 26.54
N ILE A 108 31.90 2.62 26.70
CA ILE A 108 31.11 2.06 25.61
C ILE A 108 30.33 3.15 24.86
N PHE A 109 29.87 4.14 25.56
CA PHE A 109 29.14 5.25 24.95
C PHE A 109 30.03 6.05 23.98
N GLU A 110 31.28 6.27 24.35
CA GLU A 110 32.24 6.90 23.46
C GLU A 110 32.59 5.98 22.26
N ALA A 111 32.78 4.69 22.50
CA ALA A 111 33.09 3.71 21.48
C ALA A 111 31.94 3.52 20.47
N SER A 112 30.70 3.76 20.87
CA SER A 112 29.51 3.69 19.99
C SER A 112 29.33 4.89 19.07
N ARG A 113 30.21 5.90 19.09
CA ARG A 113 30.11 7.12 18.27
C ARG A 113 29.96 6.82 16.79
N GLY A 114 30.68 5.84 16.26
CA GLY A 114 30.56 5.43 14.87
C GLY A 114 29.17 4.87 14.53
N VAL A 115 28.57 4.10 15.44
CA VAL A 115 27.23 3.54 15.29
C VAL A 115 26.17 4.65 15.31
N ARG A 116 26.29 5.63 16.22
CA ARG A 116 25.39 6.78 16.28
C ARG A 116 25.42 7.60 14.97
N TRP A 117 26.60 7.91 14.44
CA TRP A 117 26.72 8.59 13.15
C TRP A 117 26.09 7.78 12.01
N PHE A 118 26.30 6.49 11.99
CA PHE A 118 25.66 5.61 11.03
C PHE A 118 24.13 5.64 11.14
N SER A 119 23.60 5.59 12.37
CA SER A 119 22.16 5.70 12.62
C SER A 119 21.59 7.03 12.13
N VAL A 120 22.30 8.14 12.34
CA VAL A 120 21.90 9.48 11.83
C VAL A 120 21.86 9.49 10.30
N VAL A 121 22.85 8.91 9.63
CA VAL A 121 22.87 8.82 8.15
C VAL A 121 21.69 7.98 7.65
N VAL A 122 21.45 6.82 8.26
CA VAL A 122 20.31 5.95 7.90
C VAL A 122 18.98 6.66 8.18
N ALA A 123 18.85 7.35 9.32
CA ALA A 123 17.65 8.13 9.63
C ALA A 123 17.40 9.23 8.60
N PHE A 124 18.44 9.93 8.16
CA PHE A 124 18.33 10.92 7.10
C PHE A 124 17.86 10.30 5.77
N MET A 125 18.45 9.17 5.39
CA MET A 125 18.00 8.41 4.19
C MET A 125 16.54 8.01 4.28
N VAL A 126 16.11 7.46 5.42
CA VAL A 126 14.71 7.07 5.66
C VAL A 126 13.79 8.28 5.60
N THR A 127 14.20 9.42 6.19
CA THR A 127 13.44 10.68 6.13
C THR A 127 13.22 11.10 4.68
N MET A 128 14.27 11.14 3.88
CA MET A 128 14.18 11.48 2.45
C MET A 128 13.25 10.53 1.71
N LEU A 129 13.35 9.23 1.96
CA LEU A 129 12.53 8.22 1.33
C LEU A 129 11.05 8.39 1.71
N VAL A 130 10.74 8.60 2.99
CA VAL A 130 9.35 8.72 3.48
C VAL A 130 8.71 10.04 3.07
N LEU A 131 9.48 11.14 3.01
CA LEU A 131 8.94 12.46 2.67
C LEU A 131 8.76 12.68 1.16
N PHE A 132 9.63 12.11 0.32
CA PHE A 132 9.64 12.38 -1.12
C PHE A 132 9.26 11.15 -1.97
N VAL A 133 9.91 10.02 -1.71
CA VAL A 133 9.73 8.83 -2.58
C VAL A 133 8.41 8.11 -2.29
N THR A 134 8.03 7.99 -1.03
CA THR A 134 6.79 7.29 -0.65
C THR A 134 5.53 8.01 -1.17
N PRO A 135 5.35 9.35 -1.04
CA PRO A 135 4.18 10.03 -1.58
C PRO A 135 4.10 9.92 -3.12
N TRP A 136 5.24 10.09 -3.80
CA TRP A 136 5.30 9.91 -5.25
C TRP A 136 4.86 8.51 -5.68
N ALA A 137 5.40 7.47 -5.03
CA ALA A 137 5.05 6.08 -5.34
C ALA A 137 3.57 5.77 -5.04
N GLN A 138 2.99 6.39 -4.01
CA GLN A 138 1.57 6.22 -3.68
C GLN A 138 0.66 6.92 -4.70
N GLU A 139 1.05 8.10 -5.17
CA GLU A 139 0.30 8.84 -6.20
C GLU A 139 0.28 8.05 -7.52
N GLU A 140 1.44 7.57 -7.96
CA GLU A 140 1.57 6.72 -9.14
C GLU A 140 0.73 5.44 -9.02
N MET A 141 0.75 4.82 -7.83
CA MET A 141 -0.07 3.64 -7.54
C MET A 141 -1.58 3.96 -7.61
N ASN A 142 -2.00 5.14 -7.15
CA ASN A 142 -3.40 5.58 -7.27
C ASN A 142 -3.79 5.79 -8.74
N GLN A 143 -2.93 6.39 -9.55
CA GLN A 143 -3.17 6.57 -10.99
C GLN A 143 -3.33 5.23 -11.71
N ILE A 144 -2.45 4.27 -11.43
CA ILE A 144 -2.57 2.90 -11.96
C ILE A 144 -3.89 2.24 -11.51
N HIS A 145 -4.28 2.41 -10.24
CA HIS A 145 -5.55 1.88 -9.76
C HIS A 145 -6.75 2.54 -10.44
N ASP A 146 -6.69 3.85 -10.70
CA ASP A 146 -7.73 4.58 -11.41
C ASP A 146 -7.79 4.14 -12.88
N GLU A 147 -6.65 3.93 -13.52
CA GLU A 147 -6.56 3.38 -14.87
C GLU A 147 -7.10 1.94 -14.94
N ILE A 148 -6.70 1.07 -14.02
CA ILE A 148 -7.24 -0.29 -13.89
C ILE A 148 -8.75 -0.23 -13.67
N ASN A 149 -9.24 0.63 -12.80
CA ASN A 149 -10.67 0.79 -12.56
C ASN A 149 -11.40 1.33 -13.80
N ALA A 150 -10.84 2.31 -14.49
CA ALA A 150 -11.39 2.82 -15.73
C ALA A 150 -11.44 1.75 -16.82
N ASN A 151 -10.38 0.95 -16.94
CA ASN A 151 -10.29 -0.16 -17.90
C ASN A 151 -11.00 -1.43 -17.42
N ALA A 152 -10.99 -1.74 -16.10
CA ALA A 152 -11.71 -2.89 -15.55
C ALA A 152 -13.22 -2.79 -15.71
N ASN A 153 -13.71 -1.59 -15.90
CA ASN A 153 -15.09 -1.34 -16.29
C ASN A 153 -15.36 -1.74 -17.76
N LEU A 154 -14.28 -1.95 -18.53
CA LEU A 154 -14.31 -2.46 -19.91
C LEU A 154 -13.90 -3.93 -20.00
N VAL A 155 -12.90 -4.36 -19.21
CA VAL A 155 -12.22 -5.67 -19.35
C VAL A 155 -12.67 -6.69 -18.31
N GLY A 156 -13.41 -6.30 -17.30
CA GLY A 156 -13.69 -7.16 -16.14
C GLY A 156 -15.06 -7.84 -16.12
N LEU A 157 -15.87 -7.71 -17.16
CA LEU A 157 -17.07 -8.53 -17.30
C LEU A 157 -16.67 -9.85 -17.93
N THR A 158 -16.29 -10.81 -17.09
CA THR A 158 -16.06 -12.18 -17.54
C THR A 158 -17.41 -12.88 -17.64
N ALA A 159 -17.74 -13.40 -18.80
CA ALA A 159 -18.93 -14.20 -19.01
C ALA A 159 -19.03 -15.33 -17.97
N GLY A 160 -20.23 -15.54 -17.44
CA GLY A 160 -20.51 -16.63 -16.50
C GLY A 160 -20.02 -16.41 -15.06
N ARG A 161 -19.63 -15.19 -14.66
CA ARG A 161 -19.19 -14.90 -13.28
C ARG A 161 -19.94 -13.72 -12.65
N PHE A 162 -20.31 -13.88 -11.39
CA PHE A 162 -20.83 -12.79 -10.58
C PHE A 162 -19.72 -11.82 -10.20
N LYS A 163 -19.89 -10.54 -10.52
CA LYS A 163 -18.94 -9.50 -10.21
C LYS A 163 -19.56 -8.48 -9.24
N PRO A 164 -19.00 -8.32 -8.03
CA PRO A 164 -19.39 -7.21 -7.17
C PRO A 164 -18.90 -5.90 -7.79
N LEU A 165 -19.79 -4.94 -7.94
CA LEU A 165 -19.45 -3.59 -8.40
C LEU A 165 -19.11 -2.71 -7.19
N SER A 166 -17.97 -2.04 -7.26
CA SER A 166 -17.53 -1.13 -6.20
C SER A 166 -18.45 0.10 -6.12
N GLY A 167 -18.95 0.42 -4.93
CA GLY A 167 -19.82 1.56 -4.66
C GLY A 167 -20.20 1.64 -3.19
N LYS A 168 -20.97 2.69 -2.82
CA LYS A 168 -21.55 2.81 -1.46
C LYS A 168 -22.63 1.78 -1.18
N THR A 169 -23.19 1.18 -2.22
CA THR A 169 -24.29 0.23 -2.20
C THR A 169 -23.77 -1.11 -2.71
N GLU A 170 -24.19 -2.21 -2.09
CA GLU A 170 -23.85 -3.54 -2.56
C GLU A 170 -24.56 -3.80 -3.90
N ARG A 171 -23.75 -4.00 -4.95
CA ARG A 171 -24.20 -4.24 -6.31
C ARG A 171 -23.51 -5.48 -6.85
N ILE A 172 -24.27 -6.36 -7.45
CA ILE A 172 -23.76 -7.57 -8.07
C ILE A 172 -24.23 -7.59 -9.52
N PHE A 173 -23.28 -7.77 -10.42
CA PHE A 173 -23.54 -7.90 -11.85
C PHE A 173 -23.13 -9.28 -12.35
N TYR A 174 -23.93 -9.83 -13.26
CA TYR A 174 -23.65 -11.08 -13.96
C TYR A 174 -24.08 -10.94 -15.41
N ALA A 175 -23.31 -11.48 -16.33
CA ALA A 175 -23.68 -11.68 -17.71
C ALA A 175 -23.31 -13.11 -18.15
N GLU A 176 -24.21 -13.77 -18.84
CA GLU A 176 -23.98 -15.13 -19.35
C GLU A 176 -22.94 -15.12 -20.46
N GLU A 177 -23.08 -14.19 -21.40
CA GLU A 177 -22.16 -13.98 -22.50
C GLU A 177 -21.78 -12.50 -22.63
N VAL A 178 -20.53 -12.26 -22.99
CA VAL A 178 -19.97 -10.95 -23.24
C VAL A 178 -19.30 -10.97 -24.62
N SER A 179 -19.67 -10.05 -25.50
CA SER A 179 -19.02 -9.91 -26.80
C SER A 179 -17.53 -9.59 -26.66
N VAL A 180 -16.72 -9.97 -27.63
CA VAL A 180 -15.28 -9.68 -27.68
C VAL A 180 -15.01 -8.17 -27.54
N ASP A 181 -15.86 -7.34 -28.14
CA ASP A 181 -15.77 -5.86 -28.06
C ASP A 181 -16.36 -5.30 -26.76
N GLN A 182 -16.89 -6.16 -25.89
CA GLN A 182 -17.51 -5.80 -24.60
C GLN A 182 -18.61 -4.73 -24.69
N THR A 183 -19.18 -4.56 -25.87
CA THR A 183 -20.27 -3.63 -26.11
C THR A 183 -21.62 -4.30 -25.97
N LYS A 184 -21.72 -5.62 -26.20
CA LYS A 184 -22.94 -6.40 -26.12
C LYS A 184 -22.86 -7.48 -25.06
N LEU A 185 -23.94 -7.65 -24.35
CA LEU A 185 -24.11 -8.58 -23.23
C LEU A 185 -25.38 -9.38 -23.42
N ASN A 186 -25.34 -10.68 -23.14
CA ASN A 186 -26.49 -11.56 -23.14
C ASN A 186 -26.70 -12.17 -21.75
N GLY A 187 -27.95 -12.42 -21.39
CA GLY A 187 -28.31 -13.06 -20.12
C GLY A 187 -27.87 -12.24 -18.91
N ILE A 188 -28.36 -11.03 -18.78
CA ILE A 188 -27.95 -10.07 -17.74
C ILE A 188 -28.73 -10.28 -16.47
N PHE A 189 -28.02 -10.27 -15.34
CA PHE A 189 -28.57 -10.21 -14.00
C PHE A 189 -27.85 -9.11 -13.23
N PHE A 190 -28.64 -8.18 -12.68
CA PHE A 190 -28.14 -7.08 -11.87
C PHE A 190 -28.90 -7.00 -10.57
N TYR A 191 -28.18 -7.04 -9.46
CA TYR A 191 -28.70 -6.89 -8.12
C TYR A 191 -28.14 -5.63 -7.47
N GLU A 192 -28.99 -4.87 -6.79
CA GLU A 192 -28.62 -3.68 -6.04
C GLU A 192 -29.39 -3.65 -4.70
N ALA A 193 -28.65 -3.56 -3.59
CA ALA A 193 -29.22 -3.26 -2.29
C ALA A 193 -29.46 -1.76 -2.19
N VAL A 194 -30.68 -1.30 -2.39
CA VAL A 194 -31.04 0.12 -2.40
C VAL A 194 -30.99 0.74 -0.99
N SER A 195 -31.35 -0.03 0.04
CA SER A 195 -31.24 0.28 1.47
C SER A 195 -31.11 -1.01 2.27
N GLU A 196 -30.97 -0.92 3.61
CA GLU A 196 -30.85 -2.12 4.48
C GLU A 196 -31.97 -3.15 4.25
N ASP A 197 -33.19 -2.68 3.93
CA ASP A 197 -34.36 -3.56 3.75
C ASP A 197 -34.86 -3.65 2.32
N ARG A 198 -34.33 -2.84 1.38
CA ARG A 198 -34.83 -2.80 0.00
C ARG A 198 -33.81 -3.27 -1.00
N PHE A 199 -34.24 -4.18 -1.88
CA PHE A 199 -33.45 -4.63 -3.00
C PHE A 199 -34.10 -4.31 -4.35
N ARG A 200 -33.28 -4.23 -5.37
CA ARG A 200 -33.66 -4.16 -6.77
C ARG A 200 -32.90 -5.25 -7.53
N LEU A 201 -33.63 -6.04 -8.27
CA LEU A 201 -33.08 -7.09 -9.11
C LEU A 201 -33.59 -6.87 -10.53
N ILE A 202 -32.69 -6.85 -11.49
CA ILE A 202 -33.03 -6.63 -12.90
C ILE A 202 -32.48 -7.83 -13.68
N THR A 203 -33.34 -8.41 -14.52
CA THR A 203 -32.96 -9.43 -15.49
C THR A 203 -33.26 -8.93 -16.89
N ALA A 204 -32.35 -9.14 -17.83
CA ALA A 204 -32.57 -8.76 -19.22
C ALA A 204 -31.94 -9.79 -20.16
N LYS A 205 -32.53 -9.96 -21.34
CA LYS A 205 -32.02 -10.89 -22.35
C LYS A 205 -30.73 -10.33 -22.97
N GLU A 206 -30.79 -9.06 -23.35
CA GLU A 206 -29.70 -8.37 -24.04
C GLU A 206 -29.40 -7.05 -23.38
N GLY A 207 -28.15 -6.59 -23.51
CA GLY A 207 -27.73 -5.27 -23.10
C GLY A 207 -26.61 -4.74 -23.99
N GLU A 208 -26.60 -3.43 -24.11
CA GLU A 208 -25.58 -2.72 -24.87
C GLU A 208 -24.95 -1.65 -23.98
N MET A 209 -23.63 -1.51 -24.10
CA MET A 209 -22.89 -0.49 -23.36
C MET A 209 -22.38 0.60 -24.30
N TYR A 210 -22.66 1.83 -23.95
CA TYR A 210 -22.19 3.03 -24.66
C TYR A 210 -21.28 3.87 -23.76
N PRO A 211 -20.17 4.39 -24.27
CA PRO A 211 -19.35 5.34 -23.54
C PRO A 211 -20.16 6.62 -23.26
N ASN A 212 -20.04 7.15 -22.04
CA ASN A 212 -20.60 8.46 -21.74
C ASN A 212 -19.69 9.57 -22.29
N GLU A 213 -20.24 10.53 -23.00
CA GLU A 213 -19.49 11.65 -23.59
C GLU A 213 -18.73 12.49 -22.54
N ASN A 214 -19.20 12.51 -21.30
CA ASN A 214 -18.56 13.23 -20.20
C ASN A 214 -17.44 12.44 -19.50
N GLY A 215 -17.10 11.23 -19.95
CA GLY A 215 -16.02 10.43 -19.40
C GLY A 215 -16.28 9.77 -18.03
N ASP A 216 -17.40 10.07 -17.38
CA ASP A 216 -17.75 9.55 -16.07
C ASP A 216 -18.75 8.38 -16.14
N GLY A 217 -18.28 7.19 -16.54
CA GLY A 217 -19.10 5.99 -16.58
C GLY A 217 -19.54 5.57 -17.98
N LYS A 218 -20.37 4.54 -18.04
CA LYS A 218 -20.98 4.03 -19.27
C LYS A 218 -22.49 3.93 -19.12
N TRP A 219 -23.19 4.27 -20.18
CA TRP A 219 -24.59 3.95 -20.30
C TRP A 219 -24.75 2.47 -20.58
N MET A 220 -25.53 1.79 -19.74
CA MET A 220 -25.97 0.45 -19.99
C MET A 220 -27.46 0.49 -20.37
N VAL A 221 -27.75 0.03 -21.56
CA VAL A 221 -29.13 -0.10 -22.07
C VAL A 221 -29.47 -1.58 -22.11
N MET A 222 -30.38 -2.00 -21.25
CA MET A 222 -30.89 -3.38 -21.19
C MET A 222 -32.17 -3.47 -22.01
N LYS A 223 -32.30 -4.55 -22.78
CA LYS A 223 -33.44 -4.79 -23.66
C LYS A 223 -34.20 -6.06 -23.22
N GLU A 224 -35.51 -6.03 -23.36
CA GLU A 224 -36.40 -7.16 -23.03
C GLU A 224 -36.15 -7.74 -21.64
N GLY A 225 -36.43 -6.95 -20.63
CA GLY A 225 -36.11 -7.34 -19.24
C GLY A 225 -37.26 -7.17 -18.28
N ARG A 226 -36.99 -7.59 -17.05
CA ARG A 226 -37.89 -7.52 -15.91
C ARG A 226 -37.15 -7.01 -14.69
N GLN A 227 -37.76 -6.05 -14.01
CA GLN A 227 -37.28 -5.54 -12.73
C GLN A 227 -38.14 -6.08 -11.60
N TYR A 228 -37.50 -6.55 -10.56
CA TYR A 228 -38.12 -6.96 -9.30
C TYR A 228 -37.66 -5.97 -8.21
N GLY A 229 -38.60 -5.33 -7.53
CA GLY A 229 -38.33 -4.45 -6.41
C GLY A 229 -39.13 -4.90 -5.20
N GLY A 230 -38.53 -4.86 -4.02
CA GLY A 230 -39.22 -5.23 -2.81
C GLY A 230 -38.41 -5.01 -1.54
N LYS A 231 -39.03 -5.34 -0.42
CA LYS A 231 -38.33 -5.41 0.86
C LYS A 231 -37.97 -6.84 1.20
N ALA A 232 -36.78 -7.05 1.75
CA ALA A 232 -36.33 -8.36 2.18
C ALA A 232 -37.23 -8.90 3.31
N GLY A 233 -37.85 -10.08 3.09
CA GLY A 233 -38.74 -10.73 4.05
C GLY A 233 -40.22 -10.37 3.92
N GLU A 234 -40.60 -9.46 3.04
CA GLU A 234 -42.01 -9.17 2.72
C GLU A 234 -42.43 -9.90 1.43
N SER A 235 -43.71 -10.29 1.34
CA SER A 235 -44.25 -10.94 0.16
C SER A 235 -44.67 -9.98 -0.95
N ASP A 236 -44.60 -8.68 -0.69
CA ASP A 236 -44.96 -7.63 -1.63
C ASP A 236 -43.76 -7.29 -2.53
N VAL A 237 -43.72 -7.92 -3.71
CA VAL A 237 -42.69 -7.69 -4.72
C VAL A 237 -43.30 -6.98 -5.92
N GLU A 238 -42.83 -5.79 -6.20
CA GLU A 238 -43.19 -5.06 -7.40
C GLU A 238 -42.47 -5.61 -8.63
N ILE A 239 -43.21 -5.99 -9.65
CA ILE A 239 -42.66 -6.52 -10.90
C ILE A 239 -42.98 -5.55 -12.04
N VAL A 240 -41.94 -5.09 -12.72
CA VAL A 240 -42.04 -4.17 -13.87
C VAL A 240 -41.39 -4.82 -15.09
N ASP A 241 -42.18 -5.08 -16.12
CA ASP A 241 -41.66 -5.53 -17.42
C ASP A 241 -41.29 -4.28 -18.24
N PHE A 242 -40.09 -4.28 -18.82
CA PHE A 242 -39.61 -3.17 -19.65
C PHE A 242 -39.09 -3.67 -21.01
N LYS A 243 -39.29 -2.88 -22.04
CA LYS A 243 -38.70 -3.11 -23.37
C LYS A 243 -37.26 -2.63 -23.44
N GLU A 244 -37.00 -1.45 -22.87
CA GLU A 244 -35.68 -0.85 -22.75
C GLU A 244 -35.56 -0.19 -21.38
N TYR A 245 -34.44 -0.41 -20.73
CA TYR A 245 -34.09 0.21 -19.46
C TYR A 245 -32.64 0.66 -19.50
N GLY A 246 -32.43 1.95 -19.46
CA GLY A 246 -31.11 2.55 -19.47
C GLY A 246 -30.74 3.11 -18.10
N PHE A 247 -29.56 2.78 -17.62
CA PHE A 247 -29.00 3.42 -16.45
C PHE A 247 -27.52 3.74 -16.66
N LEU A 248 -27.09 4.82 -16.04
CA LEU A 248 -25.69 5.18 -16.03
C LEU A 248 -24.99 4.24 -15.04
N LEU A 249 -24.20 3.34 -15.56
CA LEU A 249 -23.24 2.59 -14.76
C LEU A 249 -22.17 3.59 -14.33
N ASN A 250 -22.49 4.33 -13.28
CA ASN A 250 -21.55 5.24 -12.67
C ASN A 250 -20.51 4.36 -12.00
N LEU A 251 -19.48 4.10 -12.77
CA LEU A 251 -18.27 3.48 -12.32
C LEU A 251 -17.57 4.58 -11.54
N SER A 252 -18.17 4.90 -10.36
CA SER A 252 -17.60 5.89 -9.50
C SER A 252 -16.09 5.72 -9.57
N ARG A 253 -15.41 6.68 -10.21
CA ARG A 253 -14.14 7.06 -9.67
C ARG A 253 -14.39 6.93 -8.18
N SER A 254 -13.83 5.93 -7.52
CA SER A 254 -13.56 5.99 -6.11
C SER A 254 -13.01 7.41 -6.02
N SER A 255 -13.90 8.34 -5.68
CA SER A 255 -13.66 9.75 -5.82
C SER A 255 -12.19 9.91 -5.52
N SER A 256 -11.45 10.56 -6.39
CA SER A 256 -10.21 11.20 -6.02
C SER A 256 -10.56 12.15 -4.86
N GLY A 257 -11.23 11.56 -3.90
CA GLY A 257 -11.46 12.04 -2.59
C GLY A 257 -10.09 12.04 -1.99
N GLU A 258 -9.66 13.21 -1.62
CA GLU A 258 -8.49 13.57 -0.85
C GLU A 258 -7.45 12.45 -0.76
N PRO A 259 -6.26 12.64 -1.26
CA PRO A 259 -5.22 11.60 -1.28
C PRO A 259 -5.17 10.94 0.10
N LYS A 260 -5.41 9.62 0.14
CA LYS A 260 -5.43 8.87 1.40
C LYS A 260 -4.07 9.03 2.08
N GLY A 261 -4.06 9.53 3.31
CA GLY A 261 -2.96 9.86 4.21
C GLY A 261 -1.52 9.77 3.68
N ARG A 262 -1.09 8.60 3.20
CA ARG A 262 0.30 8.38 2.72
C ARG A 262 0.62 8.99 1.36
N ALA A 263 -0.37 9.28 0.53
CA ALA A 263 -0.19 9.89 -0.79
C ALA A 263 -0.14 11.42 -0.74
N ILE A 264 -0.41 12.03 0.41
CA ILE A 264 -0.43 13.48 0.56
C ILE A 264 1.00 14.03 0.51
N PRO A 265 1.31 14.98 -0.38
CA PRO A 265 2.59 15.65 -0.41
C PRO A 265 2.90 16.37 0.91
N PHE A 266 4.18 16.47 1.25
CA PHE A 266 4.61 17.05 2.53
C PHE A 266 4.13 18.51 2.72
N HIS A 267 4.09 19.30 1.64
CA HIS A 267 3.68 20.70 1.71
C HIS A 267 2.19 20.87 2.08
N ASP A 268 1.32 19.90 1.72
CA ASP A 268 -0.10 19.93 2.05
C ASP A 268 -0.39 19.45 3.48
N LEU A 269 0.53 18.67 4.04
CA LEU A 269 0.45 18.23 5.45
C LEU A 269 0.86 19.34 6.41
N TRP A 270 1.78 20.22 5.98
CA TRP A 270 2.33 21.27 6.83
C TRP A 270 1.32 22.41 6.97
N GLY A 271 0.85 22.63 8.19
CA GLY A 271 -0.11 23.70 8.48
C GLY A 271 -1.60 23.34 8.33
N SER A 272 -1.94 22.10 8.02
CA SER A 272 -3.33 21.66 8.00
C SER A 272 -3.88 21.47 9.42
N GLU A 273 -5.08 22.00 9.70
CA GLU A 273 -5.77 21.83 10.98
C GLU A 273 -6.47 20.46 11.11
N ARG A 274 -6.49 19.65 10.05
CA ARG A 274 -7.17 18.36 10.06
C ARG A 274 -6.38 17.34 10.88
N LEU A 275 -7.02 16.74 11.88
CA LEU A 275 -6.42 15.75 12.79
C LEU A 275 -5.77 14.58 12.06
N GLN A 276 -6.34 14.14 10.94
CA GLN A 276 -5.81 13.03 10.14
C GLN A 276 -4.45 13.39 9.50
N TYR A 277 -4.27 14.63 9.06
CA TYR A 277 -3.03 15.13 8.45
C TYR A 277 -1.94 15.33 9.50
N GLN A 278 -2.30 15.80 10.69
CA GLN A 278 -1.38 15.89 11.82
C GLN A 278 -0.90 14.51 12.28
N ALA A 279 -1.79 13.53 12.36
CA ALA A 279 -1.43 12.16 12.71
C ALA A 279 -0.47 11.54 11.69
N GLU A 280 -0.70 11.76 10.37
CA GLU A 280 0.18 11.27 9.31
C GLU A 280 1.56 11.95 9.37
N LEU A 281 1.60 13.24 9.66
CA LEU A 281 2.84 14.01 9.81
C LEU A 281 3.65 13.47 11.01
N GLN A 282 2.99 13.25 12.16
CA GLN A 282 3.63 12.66 13.33
C GLN A 282 4.18 11.25 13.03
N TRP A 283 3.42 10.43 12.30
CA TRP A 283 3.86 9.10 11.89
C TRP A 283 5.11 9.14 11.00
N ARG A 284 5.17 10.05 10.04
CA ARG A 284 6.31 10.22 9.12
C ARG A 284 7.59 10.64 9.84
N PHE A 285 7.47 11.46 10.89
CA PHE A 285 8.62 11.88 11.69
C PHE A 285 9.00 10.88 12.79
N SER A 286 8.05 10.12 13.32
CA SER A 286 8.31 9.16 14.40
C SER A 286 9.30 8.06 14.00
N LEU A 287 9.21 7.56 12.77
CA LEU A 287 10.10 6.49 12.28
C LEU A 287 11.57 6.91 12.20
N PRO A 288 11.93 8.06 11.58
CA PRO A 288 13.32 8.55 11.58
C PRO A 288 13.83 8.90 12.97
N VAL A 289 13.00 9.52 13.83
CA VAL A 289 13.38 9.87 15.20
C VAL A 289 13.68 8.61 16.00
N LEU A 290 12.85 7.57 15.87
CA LEU A 290 13.10 6.27 16.50
C LEU A 290 14.47 5.69 16.10
N THR A 291 14.88 5.87 14.85
CA THR A 291 16.17 5.40 14.33
C THR A 291 17.37 6.10 14.97
N VAL A 292 17.20 7.33 15.42
CA VAL A 292 18.28 8.12 16.06
C VAL A 292 18.32 7.89 17.57
N LEU A 293 17.17 7.68 18.21
CA LEU A 293 17.06 7.47 19.66
C LEU A 293 17.59 6.09 20.10
N LEU A 294 17.79 5.20 19.17
CA LEU A 294 18.35 3.86 19.36
C LEU A 294 19.88 3.86 19.36
#